data_5033085d5f65a64987539eadfd1135c6
#
_entry.id   5033085d5f65a64987539eadfd1135c6
#
_cell.length_a   1.000
_cell.length_b   1.000
_cell.length_c   1.000
_cell.angle_alpha   90.00
_cell.angle_beta   90.00
_cell.angle_gamma   90.00
#
_symmetry.space_group_name_H-M   'P 1'
#
loop_
_entity.id
_entity.type
_entity.pdbx_description
1 polymer ?
#
loop_
_entity_poly.entity_id
_entity_poly.type
_entity_poly.pdbx_seq_one_letter_code
_entity_poly.pdbx_strand_id
1 'polypeptide(L)'
;MDKNTLVTLLKFKRWIDAEALKAVKAISESAYAEKRHLMLRLMNHIHVVDMIFRANISGRQHGYTALNTPETPSVDELEVKMEDCTNWYIQHVSSMAPADLGETIKFSFVDGGEGEMTAIDMLNHMLFHGTYHRGAIGWLISECGGVPPKDVLTVFLRDHNH
;
A
#
# COMPACT_ATOMS: atom_id res chain seq x y z
N MET A 1 -3.23 -3.32 -19.15
CA MET A 1 -3.41 -4.32 -18.05
C MET A 1 -4.90 -4.57 -17.90
N ASP A 2 -5.30 -5.80 -17.87
CA ASP A 2 -6.72 -6.14 -17.71
C ASP A 2 -7.13 -6.16 -16.21
N LYS A 3 -8.44 -6.15 -15.98
CA LYS A 3 -9.03 -6.13 -14.64
C LYS A 3 -8.60 -7.33 -13.77
N ASN A 4 -8.50 -8.52 -14.34
CA ASN A 4 -8.12 -9.71 -13.58
C ASN A 4 -6.68 -9.64 -13.10
N THR A 5 -5.78 -9.13 -13.94
CA THR A 5 -4.39 -8.87 -13.58
C THR A 5 -4.31 -7.85 -12.44
N LEU A 6 -5.07 -6.76 -12.51
CA LEU A 6 -5.12 -5.76 -11.41
C LEU A 6 -5.61 -6.37 -10.09
N VAL A 7 -6.68 -7.16 -10.13
CA VAL A 7 -7.19 -7.85 -8.93
C VAL A 7 -6.13 -8.79 -8.34
N THR A 8 -5.42 -9.52 -9.19
CA THR A 8 -4.31 -10.40 -8.75
C THR A 8 -3.19 -9.61 -8.07
N LEU A 9 -2.78 -8.48 -8.65
CA LEU A 9 -1.75 -7.61 -8.07
C LEU A 9 -2.20 -6.96 -6.77
N LEU A 10 -3.47 -6.60 -6.64
CA LEU A 10 -4.05 -6.10 -5.38
C LEU A 10 -4.07 -7.19 -4.30
N LYS A 11 -4.38 -8.44 -4.65
CA LYS A 11 -4.28 -9.56 -3.72
C LYS A 11 -2.84 -9.82 -3.30
N PHE A 12 -1.89 -9.72 -4.23
CA PHE A 12 -0.46 -9.76 -3.92
C PHE A 12 -0.07 -8.64 -2.95
N LYS A 13 -0.48 -7.39 -3.22
CA LYS A 13 -0.22 -6.26 -2.31
C LYS A 13 -0.76 -6.53 -0.92
N ARG A 14 -2.01 -6.99 -0.80
CA ARG A 14 -2.61 -7.32 0.51
C ARG A 14 -1.79 -8.34 1.28
N TRP A 15 -1.38 -9.41 0.62
CA TRP A 15 -0.58 -10.46 1.23
C TRP A 15 0.78 -9.95 1.68
N ILE A 16 1.51 -9.24 0.82
CA ILE A 16 2.86 -8.82 1.12
C ILE A 16 2.93 -7.67 2.14
N ASP A 17 1.93 -6.78 2.17
CA ASP A 17 1.82 -5.76 3.22
C ASP A 17 1.63 -6.41 4.59
N ALA A 18 0.81 -7.46 4.69
CA ALA A 18 0.63 -8.22 5.93
C ALA A 18 1.92 -8.95 6.35
N GLU A 19 2.63 -9.58 5.41
CA GLU A 19 3.91 -10.24 5.69
C GLU A 19 5.00 -9.23 6.13
N ALA A 20 5.02 -8.03 5.54
CA ALA A 20 5.93 -6.97 5.95
C ALA A 20 5.63 -6.49 7.38
N LEU A 21 4.37 -6.25 7.73
CA LEU A 21 3.96 -5.87 9.09
C LEU A 21 4.29 -6.95 10.11
N LYS A 22 4.08 -8.22 9.76
CA LYS A 22 4.47 -9.36 10.60
C LYS A 22 5.98 -9.39 10.86
N ALA A 23 6.79 -9.13 9.84
CA ALA A 23 8.24 -9.05 9.98
C ALA A 23 8.65 -7.85 10.86
N VAL A 24 8.02 -6.69 10.72
CA VAL A 24 8.24 -5.52 11.57
C VAL A 24 7.86 -5.82 13.02
N LYS A 25 6.74 -6.51 13.24
CA LYS A 25 6.29 -6.92 14.58
C LYS A 25 7.30 -7.80 15.31
N ALA A 26 8.03 -8.63 14.57
CA ALA A 26 9.07 -9.52 15.12
C ALA A 26 10.37 -8.78 15.49
N ILE A 27 10.57 -7.53 15.06
CA ILE A 27 11.75 -6.74 15.42
C ILE A 27 11.64 -6.28 16.89
N SER A 28 12.72 -6.50 17.65
CA SER A 28 12.80 -6.09 19.05
C SER A 28 12.69 -4.57 19.19
N GLU A 29 11.65 -4.12 19.87
CA GLU A 29 11.43 -2.69 20.14
C GLU A 29 12.48 -2.11 21.06
N SER A 30 12.94 -2.87 22.06
CA SER A 30 13.96 -2.41 23.00
C SER A 30 15.36 -2.27 22.36
N ALA A 31 15.70 -3.13 21.39
CA ALA A 31 17.01 -3.11 20.72
C ALA A 31 17.06 -2.15 19.53
N TYR A 32 15.92 -1.94 18.82
CA TYR A 32 15.87 -1.25 17.54
C TYR A 32 14.71 -0.22 17.45
N ALA A 33 14.43 0.49 18.54
CA ALA A 33 13.31 1.41 18.63
C ALA A 33 13.22 2.40 17.46
N GLU A 34 14.32 3.06 17.13
CA GLU A 34 14.36 4.07 16.05
C GLU A 34 14.10 3.47 14.66
N LYS A 35 14.78 2.36 14.34
CA LYS A 35 14.61 1.68 13.06
C LYS A 35 13.21 1.10 12.92
N ARG A 36 12.68 0.50 13.97
CA ARG A 36 11.31 -0.02 14.02
C ARG A 36 10.28 1.10 13.85
N HIS A 37 10.49 2.24 14.48
CA HIS A 37 9.65 3.42 14.29
C HIS A 37 9.70 3.89 12.84
N LEU A 38 10.87 3.96 12.20
CA LEU A 38 11.00 4.32 10.79
C LEU A 38 10.25 3.34 9.87
N MET A 39 10.32 2.02 10.13
CA MET A 39 9.56 1.03 9.38
C MET A 39 8.05 1.30 9.47
N LEU A 40 7.53 1.60 10.66
CA LEU A 40 6.11 1.93 10.85
C LEU A 40 5.74 3.26 10.18
N ARG A 41 6.63 4.25 10.20
CA ARG A 41 6.43 5.51 9.46
C ARG A 41 6.31 5.27 7.95
N LEU A 42 7.13 4.38 7.38
CA LEU A 42 7.06 4.00 5.97
C LEU A 42 5.79 3.21 5.66
N MET A 43 5.39 2.26 6.50
CA MET A 43 4.13 1.52 6.32
C MET A 43 2.92 2.45 6.41
N ASN A 44 2.93 3.39 7.35
CA ASN A 44 1.86 4.40 7.45
C ASN A 44 1.83 5.34 6.23
N HIS A 45 2.99 5.71 5.70
CA HIS A 45 3.07 6.49 4.47
C HIS A 45 2.43 5.74 3.28
N ILE A 46 2.72 4.45 3.12
CA ILE A 46 2.06 3.61 2.10
C ILE A 46 0.54 3.66 2.30
N HIS A 47 0.07 3.45 3.52
CA HIS A 47 -1.36 3.46 3.84
C HIS A 47 -2.02 4.82 3.55
N VAL A 48 -1.41 5.92 3.97
CA VAL A 48 -1.94 7.27 3.74
C VAL A 48 -2.07 7.57 2.24
N VAL A 49 -1.06 7.23 1.45
CA VAL A 49 -1.10 7.41 -0.01
C VAL A 49 -2.20 6.54 -0.62
N ASP A 50 -2.33 5.29 -0.19
CA ASP A 50 -3.41 4.40 -0.65
C ASP A 50 -4.80 5.00 -0.33
N MET A 51 -4.98 5.61 0.84
CA MET A 51 -6.23 6.26 1.23
C MET A 51 -6.53 7.53 0.43
N ILE A 52 -5.50 8.31 0.11
CA ILE A 52 -5.63 9.50 -0.76
C ILE A 52 -6.09 9.08 -2.15
N PHE A 53 -5.44 8.10 -2.76
CA PHE A 53 -5.84 7.60 -4.09
C PHE A 53 -7.21 6.94 -4.07
N ARG A 54 -7.58 6.22 -3.01
CA ARG A 54 -8.92 5.70 -2.81
C ARG A 54 -9.98 6.80 -2.86
N ALA A 55 -9.74 7.91 -2.16
CA ALA A 55 -10.65 9.04 -2.17
C ALA A 55 -10.76 9.66 -3.56
N ASN A 56 -9.62 9.88 -4.24
CA ASN A 56 -9.58 10.44 -5.59
C ASN A 56 -10.32 9.56 -6.61
N ILE A 57 -10.10 8.25 -6.59
CA ILE A 57 -10.81 7.30 -7.49
C ILE A 57 -12.31 7.29 -7.20
N SER A 58 -12.72 7.46 -5.93
CA SER A 58 -14.13 7.47 -5.53
C SER A 58 -14.81 8.82 -5.74
N GLY A 59 -14.08 9.86 -6.18
CA GLY A 59 -14.60 11.23 -6.26
C GLY A 59 -14.94 11.82 -4.89
N ARG A 60 -14.27 11.37 -3.83
CA ARG A 60 -14.49 11.84 -2.45
C ARG A 60 -13.31 12.68 -2.00
N GLN A 61 -13.57 13.57 -1.04
CA GLN A 61 -12.51 14.30 -0.37
C GLN A 61 -11.85 13.41 0.70
N HIS A 62 -10.55 13.61 0.90
CA HIS A 62 -9.79 13.03 2.01
C HIS A 62 -9.40 14.12 3.01
N GLY A 63 -9.20 13.75 4.27
CA GLY A 63 -8.80 14.68 5.33
C GLY A 63 -7.30 14.85 5.53
N TYR A 64 -6.47 14.24 4.66
CA TYR A 64 -5.02 14.29 4.79
C TYR A 64 -4.46 15.61 4.27
N THR A 65 -3.58 16.23 5.08
CA THR A 65 -2.85 17.47 4.75
C THR A 65 -1.37 17.21 4.46
N ALA A 66 -0.93 15.97 4.60
CA ALA A 66 0.42 15.49 4.31
C ALA A 66 0.37 14.03 3.86
N LEU A 67 1.49 13.51 3.35
CA LEU A 67 1.62 12.13 2.89
C LEU A 67 1.92 11.13 4.04
N ASN A 68 1.73 11.57 5.25
CA ASN A 68 1.81 10.77 6.47
C ASN A 68 0.98 11.44 7.57
N THR A 69 0.72 10.74 8.66
CA THR A 69 0.04 11.31 9.83
C THR A 69 1.07 11.80 10.87
N PRO A 70 0.73 12.81 11.70
CA PRO A 70 1.62 13.27 12.78
C PRO A 70 1.98 12.13 13.74
N GLU A 71 1.00 11.36 14.14
CA GLU A 71 1.18 10.18 14.99
C GLU A 71 1.42 8.93 14.14
N THR A 72 2.22 8.02 14.66
CA THR A 72 2.51 6.73 14.01
C THR A 72 1.61 5.66 14.61
N PRO A 73 0.73 5.02 13.81
CA PRO A 73 -0.08 3.91 14.29
C PRO A 73 0.78 2.71 14.73
N SER A 74 0.25 1.91 15.63
CA SER A 74 0.85 0.62 15.98
C SER A 74 0.82 -0.36 14.81
N VAL A 75 1.61 -1.44 14.91
CA VAL A 75 1.58 -2.54 13.92
C VAL A 75 0.17 -3.10 13.78
N ASP A 76 -0.51 -3.35 14.89
CA ASP A 76 -1.85 -3.96 14.90
C ASP A 76 -2.89 -3.05 14.26
N GLU A 77 -2.82 -1.74 14.49
CA GLU A 77 -3.67 -0.76 13.82
C GLU A 77 -3.41 -0.70 12.31
N LEU A 78 -2.14 -0.76 11.89
CA LEU A 78 -1.78 -0.76 10.47
C LEU A 78 -2.23 -2.04 9.77
N GLU A 79 -2.13 -3.20 10.41
CA GLU A 79 -2.64 -4.48 9.88
C GLU A 79 -4.11 -4.34 9.47
N VAL A 80 -4.96 -3.87 10.37
CA VAL A 80 -6.39 -3.70 10.12
C VAL A 80 -6.65 -2.64 9.04
N LYS A 81 -6.04 -1.48 9.16
CA LYS A 81 -6.26 -0.35 8.24
C LYS A 81 -5.82 -0.66 6.81
N MET A 82 -4.67 -1.29 6.64
CA MET A 82 -4.12 -1.61 5.31
C MET A 82 -4.90 -2.75 4.66
N GLU A 83 -5.31 -3.75 5.43
CA GLU A 83 -6.16 -4.83 4.92
C GLU A 83 -7.51 -4.31 4.45
N ASP A 84 -8.18 -3.49 5.25
CA ASP A 84 -9.47 -2.88 4.90
C ASP A 84 -9.36 -2.02 3.64
N CYS A 85 -8.30 -1.21 3.55
CA CYS A 85 -8.06 -0.37 2.39
C CYS A 85 -7.87 -1.20 1.12
N THR A 86 -7.04 -2.24 1.17
CA THR A 86 -6.77 -3.08 -0.01
C THR A 86 -7.98 -3.95 -0.37
N ASN A 87 -8.75 -4.43 0.60
CA ASN A 87 -10.01 -5.12 0.35
C ASN A 87 -11.00 -4.23 -0.40
N TRP A 88 -11.08 -2.95 -0.03
CA TRP A 88 -11.89 -1.99 -0.77
C TRP A 88 -11.44 -1.89 -2.24
N TYR A 89 -10.12 -1.78 -2.49
CA TYR A 89 -9.60 -1.73 -3.87
C TYR A 89 -9.94 -2.98 -4.67
N ILE A 90 -9.80 -4.16 -4.08
CA ILE A 90 -10.14 -5.43 -4.72
C ILE A 90 -11.63 -5.45 -5.13
N GLN A 91 -12.51 -5.06 -4.22
CA GLN A 91 -13.96 -5.00 -4.49
C GLN A 91 -14.29 -3.95 -5.55
N HIS A 92 -13.71 -2.76 -5.42
CA HIS A 92 -13.94 -1.66 -6.35
C HIS A 92 -13.53 -2.02 -7.77
N VAL A 93 -12.29 -2.49 -7.97
CA VAL A 93 -11.79 -2.92 -9.29
C VAL A 93 -12.60 -4.10 -9.83
N SER A 94 -13.00 -5.05 -8.99
CA SER A 94 -13.83 -6.19 -9.42
C SER A 94 -15.18 -5.74 -9.95
N SER A 95 -15.75 -4.66 -9.43
CA SER A 95 -17.05 -4.10 -9.84
C SER A 95 -16.97 -3.15 -11.03
N MET A 96 -15.81 -2.61 -11.36
CA MET A 96 -15.62 -1.68 -12.49
C MET A 96 -15.90 -2.34 -13.83
N ALA A 97 -16.54 -1.61 -14.76
CA ALA A 97 -16.52 -2.01 -16.15
C ALA A 97 -15.10 -1.83 -16.73
N PRO A 98 -14.68 -2.63 -17.73
CA PRO A 98 -13.34 -2.49 -18.32
C PRO A 98 -13.05 -1.08 -18.85
N ALA A 99 -14.06 -0.36 -19.35
CA ALA A 99 -13.91 0.99 -19.86
C ALA A 99 -13.60 2.01 -18.77
N ASP A 100 -14.09 1.81 -17.54
CA ASP A 100 -13.89 2.73 -16.42
C ASP A 100 -12.42 2.85 -16.02
N LEU A 101 -11.62 1.82 -16.28
CA LEU A 101 -10.18 1.84 -16.02
C LEU A 101 -9.44 2.92 -16.83
N GLY A 102 -9.95 3.25 -18.01
CA GLY A 102 -9.40 4.29 -18.87
C GLY A 102 -9.97 5.69 -18.59
N GLU A 103 -10.93 5.82 -17.68
CA GLU A 103 -11.50 7.13 -17.36
C GLU A 103 -10.49 8.03 -16.67
N THR A 104 -10.46 9.29 -17.12
CA THR A 104 -9.57 10.31 -16.57
C THR A 104 -10.16 10.92 -15.31
N ILE A 105 -9.38 10.93 -14.26
CA ILE A 105 -9.73 11.47 -12.94
C ILE A 105 -8.89 12.72 -12.70
N LYS A 106 -9.55 13.84 -12.42
CA LYS A 106 -8.91 15.07 -11.97
C LYS A 106 -8.90 15.11 -10.45
N PHE A 107 -7.79 15.51 -9.89
CA PHE A 107 -7.59 15.57 -8.44
C PHE A 107 -6.59 16.66 -8.07
N SER A 108 -6.51 16.98 -6.78
CA SER A 108 -5.48 17.88 -6.27
C SER A 108 -4.46 17.09 -5.44
N PHE A 109 -3.20 17.35 -5.64
CA PHE A 109 -2.14 16.87 -4.77
C PHE A 109 -2.23 17.53 -3.38
N VAL A 110 -1.63 16.90 -2.39
CA VAL A 110 -1.63 17.42 -1.01
C VAL A 110 -0.91 18.78 -0.91
N ASP A 111 0.04 19.05 -1.79
CA ASP A 111 0.73 20.34 -1.90
C ASP A 111 -0.07 21.43 -2.63
N GLY A 112 -1.28 21.11 -3.10
CA GLY A 112 -2.18 22.02 -3.80
C GLY A 112 -2.03 22.05 -5.32
N GLY A 113 -1.10 21.27 -5.88
CA GLY A 113 -0.96 21.09 -7.32
C GLY A 113 -2.13 20.30 -7.91
N GLU A 114 -2.50 20.59 -9.16
CA GLU A 114 -3.52 19.82 -9.87
C GLU A 114 -2.92 18.63 -10.60
N GLY A 115 -3.62 17.50 -10.59
CA GLY A 115 -3.26 16.28 -11.26
C GLY A 115 -4.38 15.72 -12.12
N GLU A 116 -3.99 14.99 -13.14
CA GLU A 116 -4.91 14.27 -14.02
C GLU A 116 -4.28 12.93 -14.37
N MET A 117 -4.98 11.84 -14.05
CA MET A 117 -4.54 10.47 -14.31
C MET A 117 -5.73 9.59 -14.67
N THR A 118 -5.50 8.53 -15.43
CA THR A 118 -6.53 7.50 -15.58
C THR A 118 -6.65 6.66 -14.29
N ALA A 119 -7.79 6.02 -14.10
CA ALA A 119 -7.98 5.12 -12.96
C ALA A 119 -6.89 4.02 -12.92
N ILE A 120 -6.53 3.47 -14.08
CA ILE A 120 -5.47 2.46 -14.17
C ILE A 120 -4.10 3.01 -13.79
N ASP A 121 -3.78 4.27 -14.13
CA ASP A 121 -2.51 4.90 -13.76
C ASP A 121 -2.42 5.09 -12.23
N MET A 122 -3.53 5.51 -11.61
CA MET A 122 -3.61 5.62 -10.15
C MET A 122 -3.40 4.27 -9.46
N LEU A 123 -4.05 3.21 -9.95
CA LEU A 123 -3.90 1.86 -9.42
C LEU A 123 -2.46 1.34 -9.58
N ASN A 124 -1.85 1.57 -10.74
CA ASN A 124 -0.45 1.22 -10.98
C ASN A 124 0.49 1.99 -10.06
N HIS A 125 0.27 3.32 -9.90
CA HIS A 125 1.07 4.12 -8.99
C HIS A 125 1.03 3.55 -7.56
N MET A 126 -0.16 3.25 -7.04
CA MET A 126 -0.32 2.68 -5.70
C MET A 126 0.44 1.35 -5.54
N LEU A 127 0.37 0.46 -6.54
CA LEU A 127 1.09 -0.83 -6.52
C LEU A 127 2.62 -0.64 -6.49
N PHE A 128 3.14 0.19 -7.38
CA PHE A 128 4.59 0.47 -7.46
C PHE A 128 5.10 1.26 -6.26
N HIS A 129 4.33 2.24 -5.78
CA HIS A 129 4.65 3.02 -4.58
C HIS A 129 4.82 2.13 -3.35
N GLY A 130 3.88 1.20 -3.12
CA GLY A 130 3.99 0.21 -2.04
C GLY A 130 5.25 -0.65 -2.16
N THR A 131 5.52 -1.17 -3.35
CA THR A 131 6.72 -1.99 -3.62
C THR A 131 8.01 -1.23 -3.36
N TYR A 132 8.10 0.03 -3.80
CA TYR A 132 9.26 0.89 -3.58
C TYR A 132 9.58 1.06 -2.09
N HIS A 133 8.58 1.39 -1.28
CA HIS A 133 8.78 1.62 0.16
C HIS A 133 8.98 0.32 0.94
N ARG A 134 8.33 -0.79 0.56
CA ARG A 134 8.59 -2.10 1.18
C ARG A 134 10.00 -2.59 0.93
N GLY A 135 10.63 -2.22 -0.18
CA GLY A 135 12.04 -2.50 -0.41
C GLY A 135 12.93 -1.87 0.67
N ALA A 136 12.69 -0.60 1.01
CA ALA A 136 13.40 0.08 2.11
C ALA A 136 13.11 -0.55 3.47
N ILE A 137 11.85 -0.93 3.74
CA ILE A 137 11.46 -1.62 4.97
C ILE A 137 12.17 -2.97 5.09
N GLY A 138 12.24 -3.74 4.00
CA GLY A 138 12.95 -5.03 3.96
C GLY A 138 14.44 -4.89 4.27
N TRP A 139 15.08 -3.84 3.77
CA TRP A 139 16.45 -3.52 4.11
C TRP A 139 16.62 -3.23 5.61
N LEU A 140 15.76 -2.39 6.18
CA LEU A 140 15.79 -2.05 7.61
C LEU A 140 15.56 -3.29 8.48
N ILE A 141 14.65 -4.18 8.10
CA ILE A 141 14.43 -5.47 8.79
C ILE A 141 15.72 -6.29 8.83
N SER A 142 16.41 -6.41 7.69
CA SER A 142 17.68 -7.15 7.62
C SER A 142 18.77 -6.52 8.51
N GLU A 143 18.85 -5.20 8.55
CA GLU A 143 19.80 -4.50 9.45
C GLU A 143 19.51 -4.70 10.94
N CYS A 144 18.28 -5.05 11.29
CA CYS A 144 17.89 -5.40 12.66
C CYS A 144 18.00 -6.91 12.96
N GLY A 145 18.63 -7.68 12.07
CA GLY A 145 18.77 -9.13 12.22
C GLY A 145 17.47 -9.91 11.99
N GLY A 146 16.42 -9.26 11.48
CA GLY A 146 15.17 -9.90 11.10
C GLY A 146 15.23 -10.51 9.70
N VAL A 147 14.17 -11.19 9.33
CA VAL A 147 14.00 -11.82 8.00
C VAL A 147 12.94 -11.04 7.22
N PRO A 148 13.35 -10.28 6.18
CA PRO A 148 12.37 -9.57 5.35
C PRO A 148 11.49 -10.56 4.59
N PRO A 149 10.23 -10.22 4.31
CA PRO A 149 9.37 -11.05 3.50
C PRO A 149 9.89 -11.13 2.06
N LYS A 150 9.54 -12.20 1.37
CA LYS A 150 9.84 -12.36 -0.05
C LYS A 150 8.81 -11.56 -0.86
N ASP A 151 9.09 -10.28 -1.07
CA ASP A 151 8.27 -9.37 -1.88
C ASP A 151 8.47 -9.67 -3.38
N VAL A 152 8.01 -10.85 -3.80
CA VAL A 152 8.21 -11.37 -5.15
C VAL A 152 6.90 -11.95 -5.67
N LEU A 153 6.36 -11.35 -6.72
CA LEU A 153 5.09 -11.77 -7.34
C LEU A 153 5.09 -13.26 -7.75
N THR A 154 6.20 -13.76 -8.28
CA THR A 154 6.29 -15.17 -8.70
C THR A 154 6.13 -16.14 -7.54
N VAL A 155 6.59 -15.79 -6.35
CA VAL A 155 6.38 -16.59 -5.13
C VAL A 155 4.92 -16.58 -4.73
N PHE A 156 4.27 -15.41 -4.73
CA PHE A 156 2.84 -15.30 -4.45
C PHE A 156 2.00 -16.13 -5.43
N LEU A 157 2.26 -16.01 -6.74
CA LEU A 157 1.51 -16.75 -7.76
C LEU A 157 1.68 -18.26 -7.62
N ARG A 158 2.91 -18.73 -7.30
CA ARG A 158 3.15 -20.16 -7.07
C ARG A 158 2.34 -20.70 -5.88
N ASP A 159 2.30 -19.92 -4.80
CA ASP A 159 1.78 -20.41 -3.52
C ASP A 159 0.26 -20.13 -3.34
N HIS A 160 -0.32 -19.23 -4.14
CA HIS A 160 -1.72 -18.78 -4.01
C HIS A 160 -2.56 -18.90 -5.29
N ASN A 161 -1.99 -19.38 -6.39
CA ASN A 161 -2.74 -19.66 -7.62
C ASN A 161 -3.35 -21.07 -7.55
N HIS A 162 -4.54 -21.13 -6.96
CA HIS A 162 -5.40 -22.31 -7.01
C HIS A 162 -6.80 -21.95 -7.49
#